data_dc997d03fb6a3c4848ec0e1c0e187384
#
_entry.id   dc997d03fb6a3c4848ec0e1c0e187384
#
_cell.length_a   1.000
_cell.length_b   1.000
_cell.length_c   1.000
_cell.angle_alpha   90.00
_cell.angle_beta   90.00
_cell.angle_gamma   90.00
#
_symmetry.space_group_name_H-M   'P 1'
#
loop_
_entity.id
_entity.type
_entity.pdbx_description
1 polymer ?
#
loop_
_entity_poly.entity_id
_entity_poly.type
_entity_poly.pdbx_seq_one_letter_code
_entity_poly.pdbx_strand_id
1 'polypeptide(L)'
;MYQVNFSDQAIRELAKLPTLEQLDVVEAFSSLTPEDLLRGSSELGTVRRGGHVYHRLRVGEFRIYFEASEGSLIANYVLHRHTFADFAFRSHLPFAEDEARIEQEGGFWKYLDDPKA
;
A
#
# COMPACT_ATOMS: atom_id res chain seq x y z
N MET A 1 16.55 8.73 -7.08
CA MET A 1 15.22 8.32 -7.56
C MET A 1 15.03 6.84 -7.29
N TYR A 2 13.85 6.47 -6.82
CA TYR A 2 13.56 5.07 -6.53
C TYR A 2 13.16 4.31 -7.78
N GLN A 3 13.51 3.05 -7.83
CA GLN A 3 12.88 2.12 -8.76
C GLN A 3 11.57 1.69 -8.13
N VAL A 4 10.46 1.78 -8.88
CA VAL A 4 9.15 1.46 -8.32
C VAL A 4 8.62 0.16 -8.88
N ASN A 5 7.94 -0.60 -8.02
CA ASN A 5 7.34 -1.87 -8.37
C ASN A 5 5.92 -1.90 -7.80
N PHE A 6 5.07 -2.73 -8.38
CA PHE A 6 3.67 -2.81 -7.99
C PHE A 6 3.29 -4.27 -7.78
N SER A 7 2.60 -4.54 -6.69
CA SER A 7 2.07 -5.88 -6.43
C SER A 7 0.94 -6.19 -7.42
N ASP A 8 0.53 -7.45 -7.46
CA ASP A 8 -0.60 -7.84 -8.30
C ASP A 8 -1.87 -7.10 -7.90
N GLN A 9 -2.09 -6.93 -6.60
CA GLN A 9 -3.26 -6.20 -6.12
C GLN A 9 -3.21 -4.75 -6.61
N ALA A 10 -2.06 -4.11 -6.48
CA ALA A 10 -1.91 -2.72 -6.92
C ALA A 10 -2.17 -2.59 -8.42
N ILE A 11 -1.62 -3.52 -9.19
CA ILE A 11 -1.83 -3.50 -10.64
C ILE A 11 -3.31 -3.65 -10.98
N ARG A 12 -4.01 -4.58 -10.30
CA ARG A 12 -5.43 -4.79 -10.55
C ARG A 12 -6.25 -3.55 -10.24
N GLU A 13 -5.93 -2.88 -9.12
CA GLU A 13 -6.68 -1.69 -8.76
C GLU A 13 -6.40 -0.54 -9.71
N LEU A 14 -5.14 -0.35 -10.08
CA LEU A 14 -4.79 0.70 -11.04
C LEU A 14 -5.46 0.48 -12.39
N ALA A 15 -5.58 -0.77 -12.81
CA ALA A 15 -6.17 -1.08 -14.10
C ALA A 15 -7.66 -0.69 -14.17
N LYS A 16 -8.32 -0.55 -13.03
CA LYS A 16 -9.73 -0.15 -12.98
C LYS A 16 -9.93 1.35 -13.16
N LEU A 17 -8.86 2.13 -13.09
CA LEU A 17 -8.98 3.58 -13.11
C LEU A 17 -8.99 4.12 -14.53
N PRO A 18 -9.69 5.24 -14.75
CA PRO A 18 -9.53 5.96 -16.00
C PRO A 18 -8.07 6.33 -16.21
N THR A 19 -7.65 6.43 -17.45
CA THR A 19 -6.25 6.62 -17.80
C THR A 19 -5.61 7.80 -17.07
N LEU A 20 -6.30 8.93 -17.00
CA LEU A 20 -5.72 10.11 -16.37
C LEU A 20 -5.52 9.92 -14.88
N GLU A 21 -6.48 9.29 -14.20
CA GLU A 21 -6.32 9.02 -12.78
C GLU A 21 -5.19 8.00 -12.53
N GLN A 22 -5.10 7.00 -13.40
CA GLN A 22 -4.04 6.02 -13.30
C GLN A 22 -2.67 6.69 -13.41
N LEU A 23 -2.52 7.60 -14.37
CA LEU A 23 -1.27 8.31 -14.55
C LEU A 23 -0.95 9.20 -13.35
N ASP A 24 -1.96 9.86 -12.79
CA ASP A 24 -1.75 10.70 -11.62
C ASP A 24 -1.22 9.89 -10.45
N VAL A 25 -1.80 8.72 -10.20
CA VAL A 25 -1.40 7.88 -9.09
C VAL A 25 0.03 7.37 -9.30
N VAL A 26 0.32 6.87 -10.50
CA VAL A 26 1.64 6.33 -10.79
C VAL A 26 2.69 7.42 -10.73
N GLU A 27 2.39 8.59 -11.24
CA GLU A 27 3.34 9.69 -11.23
C GLU A 27 3.64 10.15 -9.82
N ALA A 28 2.60 10.31 -9.00
CA ALA A 28 2.81 10.75 -7.62
C ALA A 28 3.68 9.76 -6.86
N PHE A 29 3.43 8.47 -7.04
CA PHE A 29 4.22 7.45 -6.37
C PHE A 29 5.65 7.42 -6.88
N SER A 30 5.84 7.51 -8.19
CA SER A 30 7.16 7.42 -8.79
C SER A 30 8.03 8.63 -8.50
N SER A 31 7.42 9.74 -8.08
CA SER A 31 8.14 10.97 -7.81
C SER A 31 8.68 11.06 -6.39
N LEU A 32 8.37 10.09 -5.54
CA LEU A 32 8.82 10.12 -4.16
C LEU A 32 10.35 10.02 -4.06
N THR A 33 10.89 10.70 -3.07
CA THR A 33 12.33 10.69 -2.81
C THR A 33 12.58 10.22 -1.39
N PRO A 34 13.81 9.79 -1.06
CA PRO A 34 14.12 9.43 0.32
C PRO A 34 13.85 10.57 1.30
N GLU A 35 14.05 11.80 0.87
CA GLU A 35 13.78 12.94 1.73
C GLU A 35 12.29 13.09 2.02
N ASP A 36 11.44 12.80 1.04
CA ASP A 36 10.01 12.84 1.25
C ASP A 36 9.61 11.85 2.33
N LEU A 37 10.18 10.65 2.30
CA LEU A 37 9.85 9.62 3.28
C LEU A 37 10.28 10.01 4.69
N LEU A 38 11.43 10.66 4.79
CA LEU A 38 11.92 11.09 6.10
C LEU A 38 11.09 12.23 6.67
N ARG A 39 10.70 13.16 5.82
CA ARG A 39 9.98 14.34 6.28
C ARG A 39 8.51 14.06 6.54
N GLY A 40 7.90 13.25 5.67
CA GLY A 40 6.47 13.03 5.75
C GLY A 40 5.68 14.26 5.39
N SER A 41 4.36 14.12 5.35
CA SER A 41 3.45 15.24 5.09
C SER A 41 2.04 14.79 5.42
N SER A 42 1.07 15.64 5.18
CA SER A 42 -0.33 15.25 5.40
C SER A 42 -0.75 14.13 4.47
N GLU A 43 -0.13 14.05 3.28
CA GLU A 43 -0.44 12.99 2.32
C GLU A 43 0.45 11.77 2.46
N LEU A 44 1.56 11.87 3.21
CA LEU A 44 2.55 10.81 3.27
C LEU A 44 2.84 10.47 4.73
N GLY A 45 2.29 9.38 5.19
CA GLY A 45 2.45 8.93 6.56
C GLY A 45 2.84 7.47 6.62
N THR A 46 2.66 6.86 7.80
CA THR A 46 3.00 5.46 8.02
C THR A 46 1.85 4.74 8.70
N VAL A 47 1.80 3.42 8.48
CA VAL A 47 0.82 2.54 9.10
C VAL A 47 1.54 1.25 9.48
N ARG A 48 1.36 0.81 10.71
CA ARG A 48 1.91 -0.48 11.15
C ARG A 48 0.85 -1.55 10.95
N ARG A 49 1.28 -2.71 10.46
CA ARG A 49 0.36 -3.81 10.24
C ARG A 49 1.14 -5.12 10.21
N GLY A 50 0.78 -6.04 11.10
CA GLY A 50 1.36 -7.37 11.11
C GLY A 50 2.87 -7.40 11.22
N GLY A 51 3.43 -6.52 12.03
CA GLY A 51 4.88 -6.46 12.19
C GLY A 51 5.59 -5.67 11.12
N HIS A 52 4.86 -5.20 10.10
CA HIS A 52 5.44 -4.39 9.03
C HIS A 52 5.09 -2.93 9.23
N VAL A 53 5.96 -2.07 8.75
CA VAL A 53 5.69 -0.63 8.71
C VAL A 53 5.53 -0.27 7.24
N TYR A 54 4.32 0.13 6.90
CA TYR A 54 4.02 0.59 5.55
C TYR A 54 4.01 2.10 5.53
N HIS A 55 4.47 2.67 4.44
CA HIS A 55 4.24 4.07 4.16
C HIS A 55 2.88 4.18 3.48
N ARG A 56 2.23 5.32 3.67
CA ARG A 56 0.92 5.58 3.06
C ARG A 56 0.98 6.89 2.30
N LEU A 57 0.73 6.82 1.01
CA LEU A 57 0.64 8.02 0.16
C LEU A 57 -0.81 8.19 -0.28
N ARG A 58 -1.37 9.35 -0.03
CA ARG A 58 -2.73 9.68 -0.48
C ARG A 58 -2.65 10.42 -1.81
N VAL A 59 -3.38 9.93 -2.80
CA VAL A 59 -3.46 10.55 -4.12
C VAL A 59 -4.93 10.59 -4.49
N GLY A 60 -5.55 11.78 -4.44
CA GLY A 60 -6.99 11.89 -4.69
C GLY A 60 -7.78 11.03 -3.72
N GLU A 61 -8.59 10.13 -4.26
CA GLU A 61 -9.43 9.25 -3.46
C GLU A 61 -8.74 7.94 -3.11
N PHE A 62 -7.47 7.79 -3.46
CA PHE A 62 -6.76 6.53 -3.27
C PHE A 62 -5.66 6.65 -2.23
N ARG A 63 -5.36 5.51 -1.60
CA ARG A 63 -4.22 5.40 -0.71
C ARG A 63 -3.34 4.28 -1.22
N ILE A 64 -2.05 4.59 -1.34
CA ILE A 64 -1.05 3.61 -1.74
C ILE A 64 -0.29 3.23 -0.48
N TYR A 65 -0.32 1.95 -0.12
CA TYR A 65 0.45 1.43 1.00
C TYR A 65 1.66 0.72 0.42
N PHE A 66 2.84 1.17 0.81
CA PHE A 66 4.05 0.69 0.17
C PHE A 66 5.17 0.52 1.18
N GLU A 67 6.15 -0.26 0.79
CA GLU A 67 7.36 -0.45 1.57
C GLU A 67 8.53 0.10 0.78
N ALA A 68 9.53 0.61 1.52
CA ALA A 68 10.73 1.15 0.91
C ALA A 68 11.91 0.30 1.33
N SER A 69 12.79 0.02 0.38
CA SER A 69 14.07 -0.59 0.66
C SER A 69 15.10 0.25 -0.06
N GLU A 70 16.36 -0.12 0.09
CA GLU A 70 17.41 0.67 -0.51
C GLU A 70 17.22 0.74 -2.03
N GLY A 71 16.98 1.94 -2.51
CA GLY A 71 16.86 2.18 -3.94
C GLY A 71 15.54 1.80 -4.57
N SER A 72 14.59 1.23 -3.82
CA SER A 72 13.33 0.84 -4.45
C SER A 72 12.14 0.98 -3.54
N LEU A 73 10.97 1.11 -4.17
CA LEU A 73 9.67 1.14 -3.51
C LEU A 73 8.82 0.03 -4.10
N ILE A 74 8.02 -0.60 -3.27
CA ILE A 74 7.02 -1.52 -3.78
C ILE A 74 5.65 -1.13 -3.24
N ALA A 75 4.72 -0.85 -4.16
CA ALA A 75 3.34 -0.57 -3.81
C ALA A 75 2.65 -1.90 -3.53
N ASN A 76 2.39 -2.16 -2.26
CA ASN A 76 1.77 -3.41 -1.83
C ASN A 76 0.27 -3.41 -2.06
N TYR A 77 -0.37 -2.28 -1.77
CA TYR A 77 -1.81 -2.16 -1.90
C TYR A 77 -2.18 -0.77 -2.39
N VAL A 78 -3.13 -0.73 -3.31
CA VAL A 78 -3.77 0.52 -3.72
C VAL A 78 -5.23 0.36 -3.34
N LEU A 79 -5.71 1.18 -2.41
CA LEU A 79 -7.06 1.07 -1.88
C LEU A 79 -7.77 2.39 -2.02
N HIS A 80 -9.05 2.31 -2.35
CA HIS A 80 -9.88 3.51 -2.42
C HIS A 80 -10.25 3.91 -1.00
N ARG A 81 -10.07 5.18 -0.65
CA ARG A 81 -10.41 5.66 0.68
C ARG A 81 -11.90 5.50 0.91
N HIS A 82 -12.30 5.38 2.19
CA HIS A 82 -13.68 5.18 2.59
C HIS A 82 -14.24 3.80 2.23
N THR A 83 -13.40 2.87 1.77
CA THR A 83 -13.85 1.50 1.57
C THR A 83 -13.59 0.69 2.81
N PHE A 84 -14.33 -0.43 2.94
CA PHE A 84 -14.09 -1.34 4.05
C PHE A 84 -12.65 -1.88 4.00
N ALA A 85 -12.15 -2.18 2.80
CA ALA A 85 -10.80 -2.70 2.66
C ALA A 85 -9.77 -1.72 3.21
N ASP A 86 -9.91 -0.43 2.90
CA ASP A 86 -8.98 0.57 3.41
C ASP A 86 -9.11 0.71 4.93
N PHE A 87 -10.34 0.72 5.43
CA PHE A 87 -10.58 0.78 6.86
C PHE A 87 -9.94 -0.42 7.56
N ALA A 88 -10.17 -1.61 7.02
CA ALA A 88 -9.64 -2.83 7.62
C ALA A 88 -8.11 -2.83 7.62
N PHE A 89 -7.51 -2.38 6.53
CA PHE A 89 -6.05 -2.31 6.46
C PHE A 89 -5.51 -1.41 7.57
N ARG A 90 -6.07 -0.21 7.71
CA ARG A 90 -5.58 0.75 8.70
C ARG A 90 -5.87 0.30 10.12
N SER A 91 -6.94 -0.47 10.31
CA SER A 91 -7.37 -0.90 11.65
C SER A 91 -6.85 -2.28 12.02
N HIS A 92 -5.96 -2.85 11.22
CA HIS A 92 -5.35 -4.15 11.48
C HIS A 92 -6.36 -5.30 11.41
N LEU A 93 -7.43 -5.12 10.64
CA LEU A 93 -8.43 -6.17 10.45
C LEU A 93 -8.19 -6.89 9.13
N PRO A 94 -8.61 -8.15 9.01
CA PRO A 94 -8.49 -8.85 7.74
C PRO A 94 -9.38 -8.21 6.68
N PHE A 95 -8.97 -8.27 5.43
CA PHE A 95 -9.81 -7.85 4.33
C PHE A 95 -9.58 -8.83 3.18
N ALA A 96 -10.37 -8.69 2.11
CA ALA A 96 -10.43 -9.73 1.08
C ALA A 96 -9.07 -10.18 0.54
N GLU A 97 -8.17 -9.24 0.31
CA GLU A 97 -6.85 -9.59 -0.23
C GLU A 97 -6.04 -10.41 0.77
N ASP A 98 -6.15 -10.06 2.05
CA ASP A 98 -5.44 -10.81 3.09
C ASP A 98 -6.03 -12.21 3.21
N GLU A 99 -7.34 -12.33 3.15
CA GLU A 99 -7.98 -13.63 3.26
C GLU A 99 -7.58 -14.55 2.12
N ALA A 100 -7.46 -14.00 0.94
CA ALA A 100 -6.99 -14.79 -0.19
C ALA A 100 -5.59 -15.32 0.07
N ARG A 101 -4.73 -14.50 0.64
CA ARG A 101 -3.39 -14.93 0.97
C ARG A 101 -3.38 -16.00 2.06
N ILE A 102 -4.29 -15.87 3.02
CA ILE A 102 -4.39 -16.86 4.08
C ILE A 102 -4.65 -18.23 3.50
N GLU A 103 -5.62 -18.29 2.60
CA GLU A 103 -5.99 -19.56 2.01
C GLU A 103 -4.86 -20.14 1.17
N GLN A 104 -4.12 -19.28 0.50
CA GLN A 104 -3.04 -19.72 -0.36
C GLN A 104 -1.80 -20.12 0.41
N GLU A 105 -1.49 -19.41 1.46
CA GLU A 105 -0.24 -19.59 2.18
C GLU A 105 -0.38 -20.33 3.49
N GLY A 106 -1.61 -20.44 3.99
CA GLY A 106 -1.85 -21.16 5.24
C GLY A 106 -1.22 -20.49 6.44
N GLY A 107 -0.72 -19.29 6.29
CA GLY A 107 -0.04 -18.63 7.37
C GLY A 107 -0.43 -17.19 7.55
N PHE A 108 -1.63 -16.89 7.11
CA PHE A 108 -2.08 -15.52 7.08
C PHE A 108 -1.97 -14.78 8.40
N TRP A 109 -2.36 -15.43 9.46
CA TRP A 109 -2.42 -14.75 10.73
C TRP A 109 -1.05 -14.29 11.20
N LYS A 110 -0.03 -14.85 10.65
CA LYS A 110 1.32 -14.38 10.90
C LYS A 110 1.54 -12.98 10.34
N TYR A 111 0.77 -12.59 9.35
CA TYR A 111 0.88 -11.23 8.80
C TYR A 111 0.19 -10.22 9.68
N LEU A 112 -0.88 -10.64 10.33
CA LEU A 112 -1.66 -9.71 11.13
C LEU A 112 -1.16 -9.63 12.54
N ASP A 113 -0.72 -10.71 13.05
CA ASP A 113 -0.38 -10.79 14.45
C ASP A 113 1.06 -10.67 14.74
N ASP A 114 1.68 -10.92 14.06
CA ASP A 114 2.91 -10.94 14.52
C ASP A 114 3.61 -9.98 14.01
N PRO A 115 2.73 -10.80 13.85
CA PRO A 115 2.70 -10.47 13.34
C PRO A 115 2.86 -10.43 12.95
N LYS A 116 2.85 -11.04 12.99
CA LYS A 116 2.86 -11.44 12.48
C LYS A 116 2.89 -11.14 11.93
N ALA A 117 2.98 -11.10 11.88
CA ALA A 117 2.91 -10.91 11.47
C ALA A 117 2.84 -10.68 11.35
#